data_a565335d6ccadb86258f6060608b3887
#
_entry.id   a565335d6ccadb86258f6060608b3887
#
_cell.length_a   1.000
_cell.length_b   1.000
_cell.length_c   1.000
_cell.angle_alpha   90.00
_cell.angle_beta   90.00
_cell.angle_gamma   90.00
#
_symmetry.space_group_name_H-M   'P 1'
#
loop_
_entity.id
_entity.type
_entity.pdbx_description
1 polymer ?
#
loop_
_entity_poly.entity_id
_entity_poly.type
_entity_poly.pdbx_seq_one_letter_code
_entity_poly.pdbx_strand_id
1 'polypeptide(L)'
;MPAPLSRPRLAVAIVALAAILLALVQLERARAGIERIPLAVGDTPATLYRLEGDAEAPLAVVAHGFGGSRQMMEAISLTLARAGLAVVSFDFRGQGRSAIPMSPDAFPNEAGSSGTTVQLVRQTLEVVEAARALPGIAGPPALIGHSMATDILVRAADRLPEVGPVALISAYSRQVTPETPARLLILSGQREGGLREVALEMARQVAPDAAEGQTVRAGAVERRASVAPYVGHAGVLWSPTTLRELRDWLAPGRDTPVAATGPWILLLLGGIVALVWPAAVLLPARGRPGPAVGWRFFAVLLLAPALPAALLALNFGASVLGLAGIGRIALFFGVWGGVQLALLAHYRGLDRRIDAAALALLLGASLLFALAMDRYAAAFLPTGPRVPLMALMACGTLPFMLAHAHLAREAGIARRILLALAPLLALGGAIAVEPERLGLSFTVLPVFLLFLLVFGSMGRWIGRFTGPMTIGLGLGLVLAWSFAASTPLFGAASRLVF
;
A
#
# COMPACT_ATOMS: atom_id res chain seq x y z
N MET A 1 7.28 40.98 4.96
CA MET A 1 6.10 40.46 5.64
C MET A 1 5.42 39.45 4.72
N PRO A 2 4.93 38.30 5.20
CA PRO A 2 4.13 37.41 4.36
C PRO A 2 2.88 38.14 3.88
N ALA A 3 2.49 37.90 2.63
CA ALA A 3 1.29 38.50 2.06
C ALA A 3 0.03 37.99 2.80
N PRO A 4 -0.99 38.83 3.04
CA PRO A 4 -2.22 38.36 3.65
C PRO A 4 -2.86 37.25 2.81
N LEU A 5 -3.42 36.24 3.48
CA LEU A 5 -4.14 35.14 2.81
C LEU A 5 -5.31 35.73 1.98
N SER A 6 -5.33 35.45 0.69
CA SER A 6 -6.50 35.78 -0.13
C SER A 6 -7.74 35.02 0.35
N ARG A 7 -8.94 35.58 0.14
CA ARG A 7 -10.23 34.95 0.53
C ARG A 7 -10.34 33.47 0.11
N PRO A 8 -9.98 33.05 -1.14
CA PRO A 8 -10.05 31.64 -1.52
C PRO A 8 -9.10 30.73 -0.72
N ARG A 9 -7.90 31.23 -0.38
CA ARG A 9 -6.90 30.45 0.39
C ARG A 9 -7.34 30.31 1.85
N LEU A 10 -7.91 31.36 2.43
CA LEU A 10 -8.46 31.30 3.77
C LEU A 10 -9.64 30.29 3.82
N ALA A 11 -10.54 30.33 2.83
CA ALA A 11 -11.63 29.38 2.75
C ALA A 11 -11.13 27.93 2.65
N VAL A 12 -10.14 27.66 1.80
CA VAL A 12 -9.53 26.30 1.70
C VAL A 12 -8.85 25.90 3.00
N ALA A 13 -8.15 26.81 3.70
CA ALA A 13 -7.55 26.49 4.99
C ALA A 13 -8.60 26.10 6.03
N ILE A 14 -9.70 26.86 6.14
CA ILE A 14 -10.80 26.57 7.07
C ILE A 14 -11.45 25.23 6.74
N VAL A 15 -11.80 25.00 5.47
CA VAL A 15 -12.44 23.74 5.03
C VAL A 15 -11.51 22.55 5.25
N ALA A 16 -10.21 22.66 4.94
CA ALA A 16 -9.25 21.60 5.15
C ALA A 16 -9.07 21.26 6.64
N LEU A 17 -8.98 22.28 7.51
CA LEU A 17 -8.89 22.06 8.95
C LEU A 17 -10.18 21.42 9.50
N ALA A 18 -11.35 21.90 9.09
CA ALA A 18 -12.63 21.30 9.48
C ALA A 18 -12.74 19.84 9.01
N ALA A 19 -12.30 19.55 7.77
CA ALA A 19 -12.26 18.19 7.21
C ALA A 19 -11.32 17.27 8.02
N ILE A 20 -10.11 17.74 8.36
CA ILE A 20 -9.16 17.00 9.20
C ILE A 20 -9.76 16.69 10.56
N LEU A 21 -10.30 17.69 11.25
CA LEU A 21 -10.90 17.51 12.58
C LEU A 21 -12.09 16.55 12.56
N LEU A 22 -13.00 16.73 11.60
CA LEU A 22 -14.14 15.82 11.43
C LEU A 22 -13.70 14.40 11.17
N ALA A 23 -12.72 14.21 10.25
CA ALA A 23 -12.20 12.90 9.92
C ALA A 23 -11.55 12.22 11.13
N LEU A 24 -10.73 12.94 11.91
CA LEU A 24 -10.11 12.42 13.13
C LEU A 24 -11.17 11.98 14.15
N VAL A 25 -12.20 12.81 14.38
CA VAL A 25 -13.30 12.47 15.30
C VAL A 25 -14.00 11.18 14.85
N GLN A 26 -14.29 11.04 13.56
CA GLN A 26 -15.01 9.86 13.06
C GLN A 26 -14.12 8.60 13.07
N LEU A 27 -12.84 8.74 12.76
CA LEU A 27 -11.87 7.62 12.82
C LEU A 27 -11.67 7.14 14.26
N GLU A 28 -11.53 8.03 15.23
CA GLU A 28 -11.41 7.62 16.64
C GLU A 28 -12.73 7.09 17.20
N ARG A 29 -13.90 7.62 16.78
CA ARG A 29 -15.21 7.02 17.10
C ARG A 29 -15.34 5.59 16.56
N ALA A 30 -14.82 5.31 15.36
CA ALA A 30 -14.80 3.96 14.81
C ALA A 30 -13.97 2.99 15.64
N ARG A 31 -13.04 3.47 16.46
CA ARG A 31 -12.17 2.69 17.35
C ARG A 31 -12.67 2.62 18.79
N ALA A 32 -13.59 3.47 19.16
CA ALA A 32 -14.09 3.56 20.54
C ALA A 32 -14.76 2.26 21.00
N GLY A 33 -14.46 1.83 22.24
CA GLY A 33 -14.98 0.60 22.83
C GLY A 33 -14.32 -0.68 22.32
N ILE A 34 -13.25 -0.57 21.49
CA ILE A 34 -12.48 -1.71 20.99
C ILE A 34 -11.05 -1.63 21.54
N GLU A 35 -10.67 -2.60 22.33
CA GLU A 35 -9.28 -2.80 22.73
C GLU A 35 -8.44 -3.19 21.50
N ARG A 36 -7.27 -2.58 21.35
CA ARG A 36 -6.30 -2.84 20.28
C ARG A 36 -4.96 -3.16 20.90
N ILE A 37 -4.72 -4.44 21.10
CA ILE A 37 -3.56 -4.95 21.84
C ILE A 37 -2.50 -5.38 20.81
N PRO A 38 -1.33 -4.72 20.78
CA PRO A 38 -0.21 -5.20 19.97
C PRO A 38 0.23 -6.59 20.42
N LEU A 39 0.40 -7.48 19.46
CA LEU A 39 0.91 -8.83 19.67
C LEU A 39 2.17 -9.04 18.84
N ALA A 40 3.06 -9.90 19.33
CA ALA A 40 4.16 -10.46 18.58
C ALA A 40 4.02 -11.99 18.63
N VAL A 41 3.85 -12.60 17.46
CA VAL A 41 3.85 -14.05 17.30
C VAL A 41 5.20 -14.44 16.69
N GLY A 42 6.18 -14.79 17.55
CA GLY A 42 7.57 -14.81 17.13
C GLY A 42 7.97 -13.45 16.53
N ASP A 43 8.46 -13.45 15.28
CA ASP A 43 8.83 -12.23 14.55
C ASP A 43 7.65 -11.61 13.75
N THR A 44 6.43 -12.13 13.90
CA THR A 44 5.24 -11.66 13.18
C THR A 44 4.54 -10.55 13.96
N PRO A 45 4.52 -9.30 13.45
CA PRO A 45 3.75 -8.23 14.05
C PRO A 45 2.25 -8.49 13.87
N ALA A 46 1.48 -8.49 14.95
CA ALA A 46 0.05 -8.67 14.94
C ALA A 46 -0.66 -7.65 15.85
N THR A 47 -1.98 -7.59 15.78
CA THR A 47 -2.84 -6.80 16.65
C THR A 47 -4.11 -7.59 16.94
N LEU A 48 -4.42 -7.72 18.21
CA LEU A 48 -5.71 -8.24 18.69
C LEU A 48 -6.69 -7.08 18.84
N TYR A 49 -7.88 -7.24 18.28
CA TYR A 49 -9.04 -6.35 18.43
C TYR A 49 -10.14 -7.12 19.14
N ARG A 50 -10.67 -6.60 20.23
CA ARG A 50 -11.81 -7.18 20.95
C ARG A 50 -12.63 -6.08 21.63
N LEU A 51 -13.89 -6.35 21.98
CA LEU A 51 -14.67 -5.46 22.81
C LEU A 51 -14.03 -5.32 24.19
N GLU A 52 -14.08 -4.14 24.75
CA GLU A 52 -13.67 -3.88 26.13
C GLU A 52 -14.57 -4.69 27.09
N GLY A 53 -13.96 -5.49 27.97
CA GLY A 53 -14.68 -6.24 29.00
C GLY A 53 -15.23 -7.61 28.56
N ASP A 54 -15.07 -8.05 27.30
CA ASP A 54 -15.47 -9.40 26.88
C ASP A 54 -14.62 -10.47 27.58
N ALA A 55 -15.30 -11.42 28.25
CA ALA A 55 -14.66 -12.52 28.94
C ALA A 55 -14.27 -13.65 27.96
N GLU A 56 -15.09 -13.93 26.96
CA GLU A 56 -14.90 -14.98 25.98
C GLU A 56 -15.46 -14.55 24.60
N ALA A 57 -14.70 -14.81 23.54
CA ALA A 57 -15.08 -14.44 22.18
C ALA A 57 -14.59 -15.45 21.15
N PRO A 58 -15.35 -15.72 20.06
CA PRO A 58 -14.90 -16.56 18.96
C PRO A 58 -13.78 -15.86 18.18
N LEU A 59 -12.78 -16.65 17.75
CA LEU A 59 -11.59 -16.16 17.05
C LEU A 59 -11.87 -15.87 15.58
N ALA A 60 -11.39 -14.73 15.09
CA ALA A 60 -11.23 -14.43 13.68
C ALA A 60 -9.78 -14.02 13.38
N VAL A 61 -9.18 -14.62 12.35
CA VAL A 61 -7.83 -14.27 11.88
C VAL A 61 -7.94 -13.57 10.54
N VAL A 62 -7.36 -12.37 10.45
CA VAL A 62 -7.49 -11.47 9.29
C VAL A 62 -6.13 -11.23 8.65
N ALA A 63 -6.02 -11.55 7.35
CA ALA A 63 -4.79 -11.47 6.57
C ALA A 63 -4.94 -10.57 5.35
N HIS A 64 -3.94 -9.69 5.15
CA HIS A 64 -3.91 -8.71 4.06
C HIS A 64 -3.38 -9.28 2.74
N GLY A 65 -3.63 -8.59 1.63
CA GLY A 65 -3.10 -8.91 0.31
C GLY A 65 -1.63 -8.53 0.12
N PHE A 66 -1.08 -8.87 -1.07
CA PHE A 66 0.31 -8.54 -1.43
C PHE A 66 0.56 -7.03 -1.40
N GLY A 67 1.68 -6.62 -0.82
CA GLY A 67 2.03 -5.21 -0.63
C GLY A 67 1.18 -4.49 0.41
N GLY A 68 0.31 -5.21 1.12
CA GLY A 68 -0.56 -4.67 2.16
C GLY A 68 0.05 -4.67 3.56
N SER A 69 -0.81 -4.43 4.53
CA SER A 69 -0.48 -4.48 5.95
C SER A 69 -1.75 -4.70 6.78
N ARG A 70 -1.60 -5.10 8.04
CA ARG A 70 -2.72 -5.27 8.96
C ARG A 70 -3.55 -3.99 9.16
N GLN A 71 -2.95 -2.79 9.00
CA GLN A 71 -3.67 -1.53 9.09
C GLN A 71 -4.72 -1.39 7.96
N MET A 72 -4.45 -1.92 6.76
CA MET A 72 -5.44 -1.93 5.67
C MET A 72 -6.67 -2.76 6.01
N MET A 73 -6.51 -3.75 6.90
CA MET A 73 -7.60 -4.62 7.34
C MET A 73 -8.33 -4.08 8.59
N GLU A 74 -7.99 -2.88 9.08
CA GLU A 74 -8.53 -2.38 10.35
C GLU A 74 -10.05 -2.16 10.31
N ALA A 75 -10.62 -1.67 9.20
CA ALA A 75 -12.07 -1.51 9.05
C ALA A 75 -12.83 -2.84 9.26
N ILE A 76 -12.29 -3.92 8.72
CA ILE A 76 -12.81 -5.28 8.90
C ILE A 76 -12.64 -5.72 10.35
N SER A 77 -11.44 -5.55 10.90
CA SER A 77 -11.13 -5.94 12.28
C SER A 77 -12.02 -5.23 13.30
N LEU A 78 -12.22 -3.92 13.16
CA LEU A 78 -13.10 -3.13 14.03
C LEU A 78 -14.58 -3.55 13.88
N THR A 79 -15.02 -3.85 12.66
CA THR A 79 -16.39 -4.30 12.40
C THR A 79 -16.68 -5.62 13.08
N LEU A 80 -15.77 -6.60 12.93
CA LEU A 80 -15.93 -7.94 13.51
C LEU A 80 -15.75 -7.92 15.04
N ALA A 81 -14.80 -7.15 15.54
CA ALA A 81 -14.63 -6.98 16.99
C ALA A 81 -15.89 -6.37 17.63
N ARG A 82 -16.51 -5.36 17.01
CA ARG A 82 -17.78 -4.78 17.47
C ARG A 82 -18.94 -5.77 17.43
N ALA A 83 -18.87 -6.76 16.54
CA ALA A 83 -19.82 -7.86 16.50
C ALA A 83 -19.54 -8.98 17.53
N GLY A 84 -18.54 -8.80 18.41
CA GLY A 84 -18.22 -9.71 19.52
C GLY A 84 -17.23 -10.80 19.15
N LEU A 85 -16.41 -10.63 18.10
CA LEU A 85 -15.31 -11.54 17.80
C LEU A 85 -13.99 -11.00 18.36
N ALA A 86 -13.11 -11.90 18.79
CA ALA A 86 -11.71 -11.58 19.03
C ALA A 86 -10.95 -11.70 17.68
N VAL A 87 -10.47 -10.57 17.17
CA VAL A 87 -9.90 -10.51 15.83
C VAL A 87 -8.39 -10.31 15.90
N VAL A 88 -7.62 -11.25 15.35
CA VAL A 88 -6.17 -11.12 15.22
C VAL A 88 -5.82 -10.80 13.77
N SER A 89 -5.31 -9.58 13.53
CA SER A 89 -4.77 -9.18 12.24
C SER A 89 -3.25 -9.08 12.30
N PHE A 90 -2.54 -9.56 11.27
CA PHE A 90 -1.08 -9.66 11.28
C PHE A 90 -0.45 -9.20 9.97
N ASP A 91 0.85 -8.88 10.02
CA ASP A 91 1.62 -8.54 8.83
C ASP A 91 2.35 -9.79 8.31
N PHE A 92 2.13 -10.12 7.06
CA PHE A 92 2.90 -11.17 6.40
C PHE A 92 4.39 -10.83 6.31
N ARG A 93 5.24 -11.86 6.28
CA ARG A 93 6.69 -11.71 6.06
C ARG A 93 6.97 -10.77 4.90
N GLY A 94 7.95 -9.91 5.07
CA GLY A 94 8.39 -8.94 4.07
C GLY A 94 7.42 -7.81 3.78
N GLN A 95 6.28 -7.74 4.45
CA GLN A 95 5.21 -6.77 4.19
C GLN A 95 4.79 -6.06 5.48
N GLY A 96 4.11 -4.93 5.36
CA GLY A 96 3.74 -4.13 6.52
C GLY A 96 4.96 -3.78 7.38
N ARG A 97 4.90 -4.11 8.66
CA ARG A 97 6.00 -3.92 9.63
C ARG A 97 6.85 -5.17 9.87
N SER A 98 6.61 -6.25 9.12
CA SER A 98 7.45 -7.45 9.24
C SER A 98 8.87 -7.16 8.75
N ALA A 99 9.84 -7.53 9.60
CA ALA A 99 11.27 -7.38 9.31
C ALA A 99 11.84 -8.57 8.51
N ILE A 100 11.16 -9.72 8.52
CA ILE A 100 11.63 -10.96 7.92
C ILE A 100 11.24 -10.99 6.44
N PRO A 101 12.19 -11.04 5.51
CA PRO A 101 11.87 -11.11 4.07
C PRO A 101 11.12 -12.39 3.70
N MET A 102 10.35 -12.32 2.62
CA MET A 102 9.81 -13.49 1.93
C MET A 102 10.93 -14.27 1.22
N SER A 103 10.64 -15.50 0.82
CA SER A 103 11.53 -16.29 -0.03
C SER A 103 11.92 -15.52 -1.29
N PRO A 104 13.15 -15.69 -1.82
CA PRO A 104 13.52 -15.18 -3.14
C PRO A 104 12.67 -15.77 -4.27
N ASP A 105 12.09 -16.97 -4.06
CA ASP A 105 11.11 -17.58 -4.96
C ASP A 105 9.76 -16.86 -4.77
N ALA A 106 9.64 -15.71 -5.44
CA ALA A 106 8.50 -14.81 -5.30
C ALA A 106 7.18 -15.44 -5.75
N PHE A 107 7.24 -16.32 -6.75
CA PHE A 107 6.08 -17.02 -7.28
C PHE A 107 6.15 -18.51 -6.88
N PRO A 108 5.04 -19.09 -6.38
CA PRO A 108 5.02 -20.51 -6.07
C PRO A 108 5.26 -21.32 -7.35
N ASN A 109 5.97 -22.44 -7.23
CA ASN A 109 5.94 -23.45 -8.26
C ASN A 109 4.50 -23.99 -8.43
N GLU A 110 4.20 -24.62 -9.55
CA GLU A 110 2.84 -25.14 -9.84
C GLU A 110 2.28 -26.03 -8.71
N ALA A 111 3.14 -26.75 -8.01
CA ALA A 111 2.76 -27.59 -6.87
C ALA A 111 2.50 -26.82 -5.57
N GLY A 112 2.89 -25.53 -5.47
CA GLY A 112 2.77 -24.73 -4.24
C GLY A 112 3.50 -25.32 -3.02
N SER A 113 4.55 -26.12 -3.27
CA SER A 113 5.25 -26.91 -2.26
C SER A 113 6.49 -26.24 -1.69
N SER A 114 6.92 -25.11 -2.26
CA SER A 114 8.12 -24.37 -1.85
C SER A 114 7.94 -22.85 -1.97
N GLY A 115 8.92 -22.11 -1.49
CA GLY A 115 8.98 -20.66 -1.64
C GLY A 115 8.04 -19.88 -0.72
N THR A 116 7.63 -18.72 -1.20
CA THR A 116 6.85 -17.74 -0.44
C THR A 116 5.52 -18.31 0.06
N THR A 117 4.78 -19.07 -0.77
CA THR A 117 3.47 -19.62 -0.37
C THR A 117 3.59 -20.51 0.87
N VAL A 118 4.57 -21.42 0.91
CA VAL A 118 4.77 -22.32 2.06
C VAL A 118 5.12 -21.53 3.32
N GLN A 119 5.96 -20.49 3.19
CA GLN A 119 6.32 -19.64 4.32
C GLN A 119 5.11 -18.90 4.90
N LEU A 120 4.25 -18.33 4.03
CA LEU A 120 3.07 -17.57 4.47
C LEU A 120 1.98 -18.47 5.04
N VAL A 121 1.80 -19.67 4.51
CA VAL A 121 0.90 -20.69 5.11
C VAL A 121 1.36 -21.08 6.50
N ARG A 122 2.66 -21.39 6.68
CA ARG A 122 3.23 -21.71 7.99
C ARG A 122 3.05 -20.56 8.96
N GLN A 123 3.37 -19.34 8.55
CA GLN A 123 3.18 -18.14 9.38
C GLN A 123 1.72 -17.98 9.80
N THR A 124 0.76 -18.24 8.90
CA THR A 124 -0.68 -18.19 9.22
C THR A 124 -1.05 -19.22 10.30
N LEU A 125 -0.55 -20.47 10.18
CA LEU A 125 -0.79 -21.51 11.18
C LEU A 125 -0.21 -21.13 12.55
N GLU A 126 1.02 -20.60 12.58
CA GLU A 126 1.67 -20.08 13.80
C GLU A 126 0.83 -18.97 14.45
N VAL A 127 0.27 -18.05 13.65
CA VAL A 127 -0.61 -16.97 14.15
C VAL A 127 -1.92 -17.54 14.70
N VAL A 128 -2.54 -18.50 14.00
CA VAL A 128 -3.77 -19.17 14.47
C VAL A 128 -3.53 -19.88 15.81
N GLU A 129 -2.44 -20.64 15.91
CA GLU A 129 -2.08 -21.37 17.14
C GLU A 129 -1.85 -20.41 18.32
N ALA A 130 -1.04 -19.37 18.10
CA ALA A 130 -0.78 -18.36 19.12
C ALA A 130 -2.04 -17.60 19.55
N ALA A 131 -2.93 -17.28 18.57
CA ALA A 131 -4.19 -16.61 18.85
C ALA A 131 -5.15 -17.49 19.66
N ARG A 132 -5.24 -18.79 19.37
CA ARG A 132 -6.06 -19.75 20.13
C ARG A 132 -5.61 -19.93 21.56
N ALA A 133 -4.32 -19.71 21.84
CA ALA A 133 -3.76 -19.78 23.19
C ALA A 133 -4.02 -18.53 24.07
N LEU A 134 -4.58 -17.45 23.48
CA LEU A 134 -4.89 -16.24 24.23
C LEU A 134 -6.08 -16.45 25.18
N PRO A 135 -6.06 -15.84 26.38
CA PRO A 135 -7.18 -15.91 27.32
C PRO A 135 -8.49 -15.39 26.71
N GLY A 136 -9.59 -16.10 26.94
CA GLY A 136 -10.90 -15.71 26.47
C GLY A 136 -11.14 -15.95 24.97
N ILE A 137 -10.32 -16.77 24.31
CA ILE A 137 -10.56 -17.20 22.93
C ILE A 137 -11.22 -18.58 22.92
N ALA A 138 -12.31 -18.70 22.14
CA ALA A 138 -13.07 -19.95 22.05
C ALA A 138 -13.42 -20.35 20.61
N GLY A 139 -13.62 -21.65 20.42
CA GLY A 139 -14.10 -22.26 19.17
C GLY A 139 -13.11 -22.29 18.00
N PRO A 140 -13.54 -22.86 16.86
CA PRO A 140 -12.72 -22.92 15.66
C PRO A 140 -12.53 -21.53 15.04
N PRO A 141 -11.32 -21.19 14.56
CA PRO A 141 -11.01 -19.86 14.03
C PRO A 141 -11.74 -19.61 12.71
N ALA A 142 -12.38 -18.46 12.58
CA ALA A 142 -12.77 -17.92 11.28
C ALA A 142 -11.55 -17.30 10.58
N LEU A 143 -11.44 -17.48 9.25
CA LEU A 143 -10.32 -16.98 8.45
C LEU A 143 -10.80 -15.97 7.42
N ILE A 144 -10.22 -14.77 7.41
CA ILE A 144 -10.59 -13.68 6.50
C ILE A 144 -9.35 -13.22 5.73
N GLY A 145 -9.34 -13.36 4.41
CA GLY A 145 -8.21 -12.99 3.57
C GLY A 145 -8.57 -12.09 2.40
N HIS A 146 -7.64 -11.19 2.06
CA HIS A 146 -7.75 -10.34 0.88
C HIS A 146 -6.71 -10.72 -0.18
N SER A 147 -7.12 -10.83 -1.44
CA SER A 147 -6.22 -11.01 -2.59
C SER A 147 -5.26 -12.19 -2.38
N MET A 148 -3.95 -11.98 -2.35
CA MET A 148 -2.93 -13.01 -2.09
C MET A 148 -3.28 -13.90 -0.88
N ALA A 149 -3.79 -13.32 0.19
CA ALA A 149 -4.14 -14.08 1.39
C ALA A 149 -5.26 -15.10 1.15
N THR A 150 -6.08 -14.95 0.12
CA THR A 150 -7.18 -15.89 -0.15
C THR A 150 -6.67 -17.30 -0.43
N ASP A 151 -5.63 -17.46 -1.24
CA ASP A 151 -4.99 -18.76 -1.49
C ASP A 151 -4.24 -19.29 -0.26
N ILE A 152 -3.55 -18.40 0.46
CA ILE A 152 -2.81 -18.76 1.69
C ILE A 152 -3.76 -19.31 2.75
N LEU A 153 -4.90 -18.64 2.97
CA LEU A 153 -5.87 -19.05 4.00
C LEU A 153 -6.63 -20.34 3.65
N VAL A 154 -6.96 -20.58 2.39
CA VAL A 154 -7.56 -21.87 1.99
C VAL A 154 -6.58 -23.01 2.25
N ARG A 155 -5.31 -22.86 1.88
CA ARG A 155 -4.25 -23.86 2.19
C ARG A 155 -3.98 -24.02 3.68
N ALA A 156 -4.14 -22.97 4.48
CA ALA A 156 -4.03 -23.05 5.93
C ALA A 156 -5.25 -23.75 6.53
N ALA A 157 -6.46 -23.46 6.04
CA ALA A 157 -7.70 -24.10 6.47
C ALA A 157 -7.65 -25.64 6.32
N ASP A 158 -7.13 -26.13 5.19
CA ASP A 158 -6.96 -27.57 4.94
C ASP A 158 -5.97 -28.27 5.90
N ARG A 159 -5.16 -27.52 6.63
CA ARG A 159 -4.16 -28.03 7.57
C ARG A 159 -4.57 -27.88 9.04
N LEU A 160 -5.62 -27.12 9.32
CA LEU A 160 -6.16 -26.95 10.64
C LEU A 160 -7.06 -28.15 11.00
N PRO A 161 -6.99 -28.69 12.23
CA PRO A 161 -7.88 -29.79 12.67
C PRO A 161 -9.36 -29.36 12.65
N GLU A 162 -9.61 -28.08 12.94
CA GLU A 162 -10.93 -27.47 12.89
C GLU A 162 -10.82 -26.03 12.37
N VAL A 163 -11.70 -25.65 11.47
CA VAL A 163 -11.80 -24.30 10.95
C VAL A 163 -13.26 -23.85 10.93
N GLY A 164 -13.48 -22.62 11.36
CA GLY A 164 -14.78 -21.95 11.26
C GLY A 164 -15.07 -21.44 9.84
N PRO A 165 -15.96 -20.46 9.69
CA PRO A 165 -16.23 -19.86 8.40
C PRO A 165 -14.99 -19.20 7.79
N VAL A 166 -14.86 -19.34 6.46
CA VAL A 166 -13.82 -18.67 5.68
C VAL A 166 -14.45 -17.56 4.84
N ALA A 167 -13.80 -16.40 4.79
CA ALA A 167 -14.20 -15.29 3.95
C ALA A 167 -13.03 -14.84 3.05
N LEU A 168 -13.23 -14.87 1.76
CA LEU A 168 -12.25 -14.54 0.73
C LEU A 168 -12.68 -13.26 0.02
N ILE A 169 -11.85 -12.21 0.13
CA ILE A 169 -12.09 -10.92 -0.48
C ILE A 169 -11.20 -10.77 -1.70
N SER A 170 -11.78 -10.51 -2.88
CA SER A 170 -11.07 -10.48 -4.17
C SER A 170 -10.29 -11.79 -4.42
N ALA A 171 -11.00 -12.91 -4.34
CA ALA A 171 -10.46 -14.26 -4.35
C ALA A 171 -9.90 -14.68 -5.70
N TYR A 172 -8.76 -15.42 -5.66
CA TYR A 172 -8.20 -16.05 -6.85
C TYR A 172 -7.68 -17.47 -6.60
N SER A 173 -7.90 -18.04 -5.41
CA SER A 173 -7.40 -19.37 -5.06
C SER A 173 -7.97 -20.47 -5.96
N ARG A 174 -7.10 -21.39 -6.38
CA ARG A 174 -7.47 -22.62 -7.07
C ARG A 174 -7.62 -23.83 -6.13
N GLN A 175 -7.53 -23.60 -4.81
CA GLN A 175 -7.59 -24.66 -3.80
C GLN A 175 -8.99 -24.88 -3.24
N VAL A 176 -9.96 -24.07 -3.64
CA VAL A 176 -11.36 -24.26 -3.26
C VAL A 176 -11.94 -25.43 -4.04
N THR A 177 -12.48 -26.43 -3.30
CA THR A 177 -13.13 -27.63 -3.87
C THR A 177 -14.63 -27.61 -3.58
N PRO A 178 -15.44 -28.49 -4.14
CA PRO A 178 -16.86 -28.57 -3.79
C PRO A 178 -17.15 -28.79 -2.30
N GLU A 179 -16.23 -29.39 -1.56
CA GLU A 179 -16.38 -29.77 -0.15
C GLU A 179 -15.69 -28.75 0.80
N THR A 180 -14.59 -28.13 0.38
CA THR A 180 -13.74 -27.29 1.25
C THR A 180 -13.43 -25.93 0.66
N PRO A 181 -13.49 -24.87 1.50
CA PRO A 181 -14.00 -24.77 2.87
C PRO A 181 -15.51 -25.02 2.94
N ALA A 182 -16.01 -25.63 4.01
CA ALA A 182 -17.43 -25.96 4.15
C ALA A 182 -18.32 -24.70 4.21
N ARG A 183 -17.93 -23.68 4.99
CA ARG A 183 -18.65 -22.39 5.06
C ARG A 183 -17.79 -21.29 4.44
N LEU A 184 -18.17 -20.84 3.23
CA LEU A 184 -17.36 -19.93 2.44
C LEU A 184 -18.16 -18.71 1.94
N LEU A 185 -17.71 -17.50 2.34
CA LEU A 185 -18.14 -16.24 1.78
C LEU A 185 -17.08 -15.72 0.81
N ILE A 186 -17.48 -15.36 -0.41
CA ILE A 186 -16.58 -14.79 -1.42
C ILE A 186 -17.07 -13.39 -1.77
N LEU A 187 -16.22 -12.39 -1.58
CA LEU A 187 -16.54 -10.99 -1.78
C LEU A 187 -15.67 -10.39 -2.89
N SER A 188 -16.27 -9.67 -3.81
CA SER A 188 -15.54 -8.97 -4.88
C SER A 188 -16.05 -7.55 -5.05
N GLY A 189 -15.18 -6.65 -5.51
CA GLY A 189 -15.61 -5.33 -5.94
C GLY A 189 -16.31 -5.38 -7.31
N GLN A 190 -17.29 -4.53 -7.54
CA GLN A 190 -18.01 -4.46 -8.81
C GLN A 190 -17.08 -4.26 -10.02
N ARG A 191 -15.94 -3.57 -9.81
CA ARG A 191 -14.96 -3.28 -10.88
C ARG A 191 -13.90 -4.37 -11.06
N GLU A 192 -14.08 -5.52 -10.44
CA GLU A 192 -13.15 -6.66 -10.50
C GLU A 192 -13.75 -7.80 -11.37
N GLY A 193 -14.05 -7.53 -12.63
CA GLY A 193 -14.79 -8.47 -13.51
C GLY A 193 -14.30 -9.92 -13.44
N GLY A 194 -13.02 -10.19 -13.67
CA GLY A 194 -12.47 -11.55 -13.62
C GLY A 194 -12.54 -12.20 -12.24
N LEU A 195 -12.32 -11.45 -11.14
CA LEU A 195 -12.41 -12.01 -9.78
C LEU A 195 -13.87 -12.25 -9.34
N ARG A 196 -14.83 -11.51 -9.89
CA ARG A 196 -16.26 -11.79 -9.70
C ARG A 196 -16.66 -13.13 -10.34
N GLU A 197 -16.17 -13.40 -11.55
CA GLU A 197 -16.38 -14.68 -12.22
C GLU A 197 -15.81 -15.84 -11.41
N VAL A 198 -14.57 -15.72 -10.93
CA VAL A 198 -13.95 -16.71 -10.03
C VAL A 198 -14.77 -16.92 -8.76
N ALA A 199 -15.28 -15.84 -8.14
CA ALA A 199 -16.14 -15.95 -6.95
C ALA A 199 -17.43 -16.72 -7.24
N LEU A 200 -18.06 -16.45 -8.37
CA LEU A 200 -19.30 -17.11 -8.79
C LEU A 200 -19.06 -18.58 -9.17
N GLU A 201 -17.93 -18.88 -9.82
CA GLU A 201 -17.50 -20.26 -10.10
C GLU A 201 -17.32 -21.08 -8.82
N MET A 202 -16.70 -20.51 -7.78
CA MET A 202 -16.57 -21.15 -6.48
C MET A 202 -17.94 -21.46 -5.84
N ALA A 203 -18.94 -20.60 -5.99
CA ALA A 203 -20.29 -20.87 -5.53
C ALA A 203 -20.99 -21.94 -6.38
N ARG A 204 -20.78 -21.92 -7.70
CA ARG A 204 -21.35 -22.89 -8.66
C ARG A 204 -20.81 -24.31 -8.52
N GLN A 205 -19.65 -24.49 -7.87
CA GLN A 205 -19.18 -25.82 -7.47
C GLN A 205 -20.18 -26.54 -6.53
N VAL A 206 -21.02 -25.78 -5.79
CA VAL A 206 -22.03 -26.33 -4.85
C VAL A 206 -23.42 -26.34 -5.47
N ALA A 207 -23.79 -25.31 -6.22
CA ALA A 207 -25.06 -25.22 -6.94
C ALA A 207 -24.80 -24.58 -8.31
N PRO A 208 -24.97 -25.34 -9.44
CA PRO A 208 -24.63 -24.85 -10.78
C PRO A 208 -25.38 -23.58 -11.20
N ASP A 209 -26.55 -23.32 -10.64
CA ASP A 209 -27.40 -22.16 -10.87
C ASP A 209 -27.15 -20.99 -9.88
N ALA A 210 -26.12 -21.09 -9.03
CA ALA A 210 -25.78 -20.03 -8.06
C ALA A 210 -25.64 -18.68 -8.75
N ALA A 211 -26.25 -17.65 -8.13
CA ALA A 211 -26.20 -16.26 -8.55
C ALA A 211 -25.52 -15.39 -7.48
N GLU A 212 -25.01 -14.22 -7.90
CA GLU A 212 -24.43 -13.24 -6.98
C GLU A 212 -25.47 -12.82 -5.93
N GLY A 213 -25.04 -12.73 -4.67
CA GLY A 213 -25.90 -12.39 -3.53
C GLY A 213 -26.74 -13.54 -2.99
N GLN A 214 -26.73 -14.69 -3.65
CA GLN A 214 -27.45 -15.89 -3.21
C GLN A 214 -26.55 -16.74 -2.30
N THR A 215 -27.14 -17.24 -1.20
CA THR A 215 -26.51 -18.28 -0.38
C THR A 215 -26.99 -19.65 -0.87
N VAL A 216 -26.05 -20.50 -1.28
CA VAL A 216 -26.32 -21.86 -1.77
C VAL A 216 -25.79 -22.87 -0.75
N ARG A 217 -26.48 -24.05 -0.69
CA ARG A 217 -26.17 -25.13 0.26
C ARG A 217 -26.27 -26.50 -0.41
N ALA A 218 -25.30 -27.34 -0.04
CA ALA A 218 -25.36 -28.78 -0.37
C ALA A 218 -24.81 -29.58 0.82
N GLY A 219 -25.67 -30.29 1.54
CA GLY A 219 -25.31 -30.95 2.80
C GLY A 219 -24.79 -29.99 3.83
N ALA A 220 -23.56 -30.20 4.30
CA ALA A 220 -22.88 -29.33 5.26
C ALA A 220 -22.19 -28.13 4.63
N VAL A 221 -22.11 -28.06 3.29
CA VAL A 221 -21.43 -26.98 2.57
C VAL A 221 -22.37 -25.82 2.34
N GLU A 222 -21.90 -24.61 2.68
CA GLU A 222 -22.62 -23.35 2.49
C GLU A 222 -21.73 -22.32 1.81
N ARG A 223 -22.18 -21.71 0.72
CA ARG A 223 -21.43 -20.69 -0.02
C ARG A 223 -22.27 -19.49 -0.39
N ARG A 224 -21.60 -18.33 -0.44
CA ARG A 224 -22.18 -17.08 -0.89
C ARG A 224 -21.14 -16.27 -1.65
N ALA A 225 -21.42 -15.95 -2.90
CA ALA A 225 -20.66 -14.96 -3.67
C ALA A 225 -21.41 -13.63 -3.65
N SER A 226 -20.78 -12.56 -3.17
CA SER A 226 -21.40 -11.23 -3.07
C SER A 226 -20.50 -10.13 -3.65
N VAL A 227 -21.12 -9.06 -4.15
CA VAL A 227 -20.44 -7.96 -4.85
C VAL A 227 -20.63 -6.63 -4.13
N ALA A 228 -19.53 -5.97 -3.82
CA ALA A 228 -19.53 -4.63 -3.28
C ALA A 228 -19.63 -3.59 -4.42
N PRO A 229 -20.69 -2.74 -4.43
CA PRO A 229 -20.91 -1.81 -5.53
C PRO A 229 -19.88 -0.68 -5.57
N TYR A 230 -19.60 -0.17 -6.78
CA TYR A 230 -18.77 1.01 -7.08
C TYR A 230 -17.29 0.92 -6.71
N VAL A 231 -16.82 -0.16 -6.13
CA VAL A 231 -15.43 -0.35 -5.71
C VAL A 231 -14.68 -1.37 -6.57
N GLY A 232 -13.36 -1.28 -6.53
CA GLY A 232 -12.41 -2.24 -7.11
C GLY A 232 -11.55 -2.86 -6.01
N HIS A 233 -10.42 -3.45 -6.41
CA HIS A 233 -9.56 -4.33 -5.63
C HIS A 233 -9.13 -3.82 -4.23
N ALA A 234 -8.77 -2.56 -4.11
CA ALA A 234 -8.42 -1.98 -2.80
C ALA A 234 -9.67 -1.45 -2.07
N GLY A 235 -10.60 -0.79 -2.81
CA GLY A 235 -11.77 -0.14 -2.23
C GLY A 235 -12.75 -1.11 -1.56
N VAL A 236 -12.73 -2.37 -1.93
CA VAL A 236 -13.56 -3.44 -1.36
C VAL A 236 -13.33 -3.59 0.15
N LEU A 237 -12.11 -3.33 0.66
CA LEU A 237 -11.76 -3.43 2.08
C LEU A 237 -12.51 -2.44 2.99
N TRP A 238 -12.92 -1.31 2.44
CA TRP A 238 -13.63 -0.26 3.18
C TRP A 238 -15.09 -0.08 2.76
N SER A 239 -15.58 -0.96 1.86
CA SER A 239 -16.96 -0.90 1.39
C SER A 239 -17.92 -1.26 2.52
N PRO A 240 -18.95 -0.43 2.80
CA PRO A 240 -19.98 -0.78 3.78
C PRO A 240 -20.69 -2.09 3.46
N THR A 241 -20.82 -2.46 2.18
CA THR A 241 -21.39 -3.73 1.76
C THR A 241 -20.50 -4.90 2.18
N THR A 242 -19.19 -4.84 1.88
CA THR A 242 -18.23 -5.87 2.32
C THR A 242 -18.27 -6.04 3.85
N LEU A 243 -18.25 -4.93 4.58
CA LEU A 243 -18.24 -4.97 6.04
C LEU A 243 -19.53 -5.57 6.63
N ARG A 244 -20.71 -5.29 6.05
CA ARG A 244 -21.98 -5.92 6.45
C ARG A 244 -22.01 -7.41 6.12
N GLU A 245 -21.64 -7.80 4.90
CA GLU A 245 -21.60 -9.20 4.50
C GLU A 245 -20.67 -10.02 5.41
N LEU A 246 -19.50 -9.50 5.77
CA LEU A 246 -18.57 -10.15 6.70
C LEU A 246 -19.19 -10.28 8.10
N ARG A 247 -19.79 -9.23 8.64
CA ARG A 247 -20.44 -9.25 9.95
C ARG A 247 -21.58 -10.29 9.96
N ASP A 248 -22.48 -10.24 8.99
CA ASP A 248 -23.66 -11.08 8.94
C ASP A 248 -23.30 -12.57 8.72
N TRP A 249 -22.22 -12.84 7.99
CA TRP A 249 -21.70 -14.20 7.78
C TRP A 249 -20.99 -14.78 8.99
N LEU A 250 -20.18 -13.97 9.68
CA LEU A 250 -19.32 -14.42 10.78
C LEU A 250 -19.96 -14.30 12.16
N ALA A 251 -20.89 -13.36 12.32
CA ALA A 251 -21.62 -13.09 13.56
C ALA A 251 -23.13 -12.96 13.28
N PRO A 252 -23.80 -14.03 12.83
CA PRO A 252 -25.22 -13.96 12.46
C PRO A 252 -26.08 -13.51 13.65
N GLY A 253 -27.04 -12.62 13.37
CA GLY A 253 -27.93 -12.02 14.38
C GLY A 253 -27.33 -10.85 15.16
N ARG A 254 -26.09 -10.46 14.88
CA ARG A 254 -25.45 -9.27 15.49
C ARG A 254 -25.57 -8.06 14.56
N ASP A 255 -26.60 -7.24 14.73
CA ASP A 255 -26.79 -6.01 13.94
C ASP A 255 -26.06 -4.82 14.58
N THR A 256 -24.71 -4.88 14.55
CA THR A 256 -23.83 -3.82 15.06
C THR A 256 -23.38 -2.88 13.94
N PRO A 257 -23.08 -1.61 14.23
CA PRO A 257 -22.58 -0.67 13.23
C PRO A 257 -21.25 -1.11 12.62
N VAL A 258 -21.13 -1.04 11.29
CA VAL A 258 -19.89 -1.33 10.59
C VAL A 258 -18.90 -0.14 10.63
N ALA A 259 -17.61 -0.41 10.66
CA ALA A 259 -16.56 0.59 10.73
C ALA A 259 -16.19 1.10 9.31
N ALA A 260 -17.08 1.81 8.64
CA ALA A 260 -16.84 2.37 7.30
C ALA A 260 -15.84 3.54 7.33
N THR A 261 -14.57 3.27 7.58
CA THR A 261 -13.52 4.27 7.79
C THR A 261 -12.97 4.88 6.50
N GLY A 262 -13.14 4.24 5.34
CA GLY A 262 -12.54 4.66 4.07
C GLY A 262 -12.77 6.13 3.69
N PRO A 263 -14.03 6.66 3.69
CA PRO A 263 -14.28 8.06 3.36
C PRO A 263 -13.59 9.04 4.31
N TRP A 264 -13.47 8.70 5.58
CA TRP A 264 -12.83 9.53 6.60
C TRP A 264 -11.30 9.53 6.45
N ILE A 265 -10.69 8.40 6.06
CA ILE A 265 -9.27 8.31 5.71
C ILE A 265 -8.97 9.22 4.51
N LEU A 266 -9.77 9.14 3.45
CA LEU A 266 -9.61 10.00 2.27
C LEU A 266 -9.80 11.49 2.61
N LEU A 267 -10.76 11.82 3.48
CA LEU A 267 -10.99 13.18 3.93
C LEU A 267 -9.83 13.73 4.76
N LEU A 268 -9.25 12.90 5.66
CA LEU A 268 -8.09 13.26 6.46
C LEU A 268 -6.87 13.53 5.58
N LEU A 269 -6.51 12.57 4.72
CA LEU A 269 -5.35 12.66 3.85
C LEU A 269 -5.50 13.79 2.82
N GLY A 270 -6.69 13.94 2.23
CA GLY A 270 -7.02 15.03 1.31
C GLY A 270 -6.96 16.40 1.99
N GLY A 271 -7.44 16.51 3.22
CA GLY A 271 -7.37 17.73 4.04
C GLY A 271 -5.93 18.15 4.33
N ILE A 272 -5.06 17.19 4.73
CA ILE A 272 -3.62 17.45 4.95
C ILE A 272 -2.96 17.97 3.68
N VAL A 273 -3.22 17.33 2.54
CA VAL A 273 -2.67 17.77 1.24
C VAL A 273 -3.18 19.18 0.89
N ALA A 274 -4.50 19.41 0.99
CA ALA A 274 -5.12 20.68 0.63
C ALA A 274 -4.60 21.86 1.48
N LEU A 275 -4.29 21.61 2.76
CA LEU A 275 -3.78 22.62 3.68
C LEU A 275 -2.40 23.18 3.26
N VAL A 276 -1.60 22.41 2.51
CA VAL A 276 -0.29 22.88 2.01
C VAL A 276 -0.43 24.07 1.05
N TRP A 277 -1.52 24.15 0.27
CA TRP A 277 -1.71 25.24 -0.67
C TRP A 277 -1.83 26.64 -0.01
N PRO A 278 -2.67 26.86 1.01
CA PRO A 278 -2.65 28.12 1.75
C PRO A 278 -1.39 28.31 2.60
N ALA A 279 -0.83 27.23 3.19
CA ALA A 279 0.39 27.32 4.00
C ALA A 279 1.61 27.78 3.18
N ALA A 280 1.72 27.40 1.92
CA ALA A 280 2.83 27.80 1.06
C ALA A 280 2.99 29.31 0.88
N VAL A 281 1.91 30.10 1.04
CA VAL A 281 1.97 31.57 0.91
C VAL A 281 2.69 32.25 2.07
N LEU A 282 2.77 31.57 3.21
CA LEU A 282 3.51 32.07 4.36
C LEU A 282 5.02 32.03 4.13
N LEU A 283 5.47 31.33 3.08
CA LEU A 283 6.88 31.30 2.69
C LEU A 283 7.29 32.62 2.03
N PRO A 284 8.52 33.11 2.29
CA PRO A 284 9.06 34.23 1.55
C PRO A 284 9.25 33.86 0.07
N ALA A 285 8.83 34.75 -0.84
CA ALA A 285 8.96 34.53 -2.29
C ALA A 285 10.45 34.67 -2.69
N ARG A 286 11.18 33.56 -2.74
CA ARG A 286 12.59 33.47 -3.13
C ARG A 286 12.79 32.77 -4.46
N GLY A 287 11.71 32.28 -5.08
CA GLY A 287 11.74 31.61 -6.37
C GLY A 287 11.98 32.58 -7.51
N ARG A 288 13.00 32.36 -8.32
CA ARG A 288 13.23 33.09 -9.57
C ARG A 288 12.75 32.21 -10.73
N PRO A 289 11.90 32.73 -11.65
CA PRO A 289 11.59 31.99 -12.87
C PRO A 289 12.89 31.73 -13.65
N GLY A 290 13.05 30.49 -14.13
CA GLY A 290 14.12 30.12 -15.04
C GLY A 290 13.59 30.09 -16.48
N PRO A 291 14.45 30.18 -17.51
CA PRO A 291 14.01 30.04 -18.88
C PRO A 291 13.50 28.62 -19.11
N ALA A 292 12.36 28.48 -19.81
CA ALA A 292 11.82 27.18 -20.16
C ALA A 292 12.79 26.38 -21.05
N VAL A 293 12.85 25.06 -20.83
CA VAL A 293 13.66 24.16 -21.67
C VAL A 293 13.01 24.03 -23.05
N GLY A 294 13.80 24.23 -24.14
CA GLY A 294 13.30 24.00 -25.49
C GLY A 294 12.89 22.55 -25.74
N TRP A 295 11.89 22.28 -26.63
CA TRP A 295 11.35 20.95 -26.87
C TRP A 295 12.40 19.92 -27.32
N ARG A 296 13.36 20.33 -28.19
CA ARG A 296 14.44 19.42 -28.65
C ARG A 296 15.30 18.95 -27.48
N PHE A 297 15.76 19.86 -26.64
CA PHE A 297 16.58 19.53 -25.48
C PHE A 297 15.77 18.75 -24.43
N PHE A 298 14.48 19.08 -24.24
CA PHE A 298 13.57 18.34 -23.38
C PHE A 298 13.42 16.87 -23.83
N ALA A 299 13.28 16.64 -25.16
CA ALA A 299 13.23 15.28 -25.69
C ALA A 299 14.53 14.50 -25.43
N VAL A 300 15.71 15.15 -25.58
CA VAL A 300 17.00 14.54 -25.23
C VAL A 300 17.02 14.14 -23.75
N LEU A 301 16.56 15.02 -22.85
CA LEU A 301 16.51 14.76 -21.41
C LEU A 301 15.56 13.61 -21.04
N LEU A 302 14.51 13.35 -21.81
CA LEU A 302 13.62 12.22 -21.61
C LEU A 302 14.18 10.90 -22.16
N LEU A 303 14.86 10.93 -23.31
CA LEU A 303 15.26 9.71 -24.02
C LEU A 303 16.68 9.22 -23.63
N ALA A 304 17.60 10.16 -23.39
CA ALA A 304 19.01 9.81 -23.09
C ALA A 304 19.18 8.90 -21.84
N PRO A 305 18.42 9.06 -20.74
CA PRO A 305 18.57 8.19 -19.59
C PRO A 305 17.92 6.81 -19.76
N ALA A 306 17.00 6.61 -20.68
CA ALA A 306 16.13 5.42 -20.74
C ALA A 306 16.94 4.12 -20.90
N LEU A 307 17.80 4.04 -21.91
CA LEU A 307 18.59 2.84 -22.18
C LEU A 307 19.66 2.58 -21.10
N PRO A 308 20.52 3.55 -20.70
CA PRO A 308 21.52 3.28 -19.66
C PRO A 308 20.90 2.95 -18.31
N ALA A 309 19.77 3.55 -17.91
CA ALA A 309 19.09 3.22 -16.67
C ALA A 309 18.56 1.78 -16.68
N ALA A 310 17.92 1.36 -17.79
CA ALA A 310 17.43 0.00 -17.95
C ALA A 310 18.56 -1.03 -17.95
N LEU A 311 19.61 -0.80 -18.75
CA LEU A 311 20.76 -1.73 -18.88
C LEU A 311 21.53 -1.90 -17.55
N LEU A 312 21.76 -0.79 -16.82
CA LEU A 312 22.45 -0.88 -15.53
C LEU A 312 21.58 -1.56 -14.47
N ALA A 313 20.27 -1.29 -14.43
CA ALA A 313 19.37 -1.98 -13.52
C ALA A 313 19.27 -3.50 -13.83
N LEU A 314 19.33 -3.90 -15.10
CA LEU A 314 19.31 -5.31 -15.51
C LEU A 314 20.57 -6.07 -15.06
N ASN A 315 21.74 -5.44 -15.14
CA ASN A 315 23.01 -6.12 -14.93
C ASN A 315 23.57 -5.98 -13.51
N PHE A 316 23.14 -4.96 -12.75
CA PHE A 316 23.64 -4.66 -11.42
C PHE A 316 22.53 -4.53 -10.39
N GLY A 317 22.87 -4.53 -9.10
CA GLY A 317 21.93 -4.29 -8.01
C GLY A 317 20.92 -5.42 -7.75
N ALA A 318 21.23 -6.65 -8.22
CA ALA A 318 20.34 -7.79 -8.03
C ALA A 318 20.04 -8.08 -6.56
N SER A 319 21.06 -7.95 -5.70
CA SER A 319 20.96 -8.16 -4.26
C SER A 319 21.77 -7.09 -3.52
N VAL A 320 21.10 -6.33 -2.66
CA VAL A 320 21.74 -5.34 -1.79
C VAL A 320 21.09 -5.44 -0.41
N LEU A 321 21.87 -5.32 0.66
CA LEU A 321 21.41 -5.50 2.04
C LEU A 321 20.70 -6.84 2.31
N GLY A 322 21.07 -7.91 1.58
CA GLY A 322 20.41 -9.22 1.69
C GLY A 322 19.00 -9.27 1.07
N LEU A 323 18.60 -8.24 0.30
CA LEU A 323 17.28 -8.12 -0.32
C LEU A 323 17.39 -8.17 -1.85
N ALA A 324 16.45 -8.88 -2.48
CA ALA A 324 16.39 -8.98 -3.94
C ALA A 324 15.69 -7.75 -4.57
N GLY A 325 16.17 -7.34 -5.74
CA GLY A 325 15.54 -6.36 -6.62
C GLY A 325 15.64 -4.88 -6.19
N ILE A 326 15.85 -4.61 -4.92
CA ILE A 326 15.85 -3.24 -4.35
C ILE A 326 16.95 -2.38 -4.95
N GLY A 327 18.16 -2.89 -5.09
CA GLY A 327 19.28 -2.17 -5.69
C GLY A 327 19.04 -1.81 -7.15
N ARG A 328 18.29 -2.62 -7.89
CA ARG A 328 17.91 -2.35 -9.28
C ARG A 328 17.01 -1.12 -9.40
N ILE A 329 16.07 -0.98 -8.48
CA ILE A 329 15.18 0.20 -8.41
C ILE A 329 16.00 1.46 -8.11
N ALA A 330 16.88 1.41 -7.11
CA ALA A 330 17.76 2.53 -6.77
C ALA A 330 18.68 2.91 -7.94
N LEU A 331 19.26 1.93 -8.63
CA LEU A 331 20.10 2.16 -9.82
C LEU A 331 19.30 2.79 -10.97
N PHE A 332 18.11 2.26 -11.27
CA PHE A 332 17.29 2.79 -12.36
C PHE A 332 17.00 4.28 -12.17
N PHE A 333 16.47 4.67 -11.01
CA PHE A 333 16.17 6.06 -10.72
C PHE A 333 17.44 6.92 -10.59
N GLY A 334 18.52 6.37 -10.01
CA GLY A 334 19.80 7.06 -9.86
C GLY A 334 20.46 7.39 -11.19
N VAL A 335 20.52 6.44 -12.09
CA VAL A 335 21.07 6.63 -13.44
C VAL A 335 20.20 7.57 -14.26
N TRP A 336 18.87 7.38 -14.20
CA TRP A 336 17.92 8.26 -14.87
C TRP A 336 18.13 9.72 -14.47
N GLY A 337 18.08 10.00 -13.17
CA GLY A 337 18.28 11.35 -12.64
C GLY A 337 19.70 11.87 -12.84
N GLY A 338 20.71 11.02 -12.67
CA GLY A 338 22.13 11.36 -12.85
C GLY A 338 22.44 11.85 -14.27
N VAL A 339 21.97 11.14 -15.30
CA VAL A 339 22.11 11.54 -16.72
C VAL A 339 21.41 12.88 -16.97
N GLN A 340 20.17 13.04 -16.48
CA GLN A 340 19.44 14.30 -16.64
C GLN A 340 20.15 15.47 -15.94
N LEU A 341 20.65 15.27 -14.70
CA LEU A 341 21.38 16.31 -13.95
C LEU A 341 22.71 16.67 -14.63
N ALA A 342 23.44 15.69 -15.15
CA ALA A 342 24.68 15.95 -15.88
C ALA A 342 24.45 16.81 -17.11
N LEU A 343 23.42 16.47 -17.91
CA LEU A 343 23.03 17.25 -19.09
C LEU A 343 22.55 18.66 -18.69
N LEU A 344 21.72 18.79 -17.66
CA LEU A 344 21.26 20.08 -17.16
C LEU A 344 22.42 20.95 -16.65
N ALA A 345 23.33 20.36 -15.86
CA ALA A 345 24.49 21.05 -15.32
C ALA A 345 25.43 21.56 -16.45
N HIS A 346 25.66 20.73 -17.46
CA HIS A 346 26.54 21.05 -18.60
C HIS A 346 25.97 22.17 -19.48
N TYR A 347 24.68 22.09 -19.83
CA TYR A 347 24.10 23.01 -20.81
C TYR A 347 23.41 24.24 -20.24
N ARG A 348 23.01 24.23 -18.96
CA ARG A 348 22.16 25.30 -18.38
C ARG A 348 22.58 25.76 -16.98
N GLY A 349 23.37 24.99 -16.28
CA GLY A 349 23.63 25.17 -14.85
C GLY A 349 22.44 24.71 -13.99
N LEU A 350 22.72 24.53 -12.70
CA LEU A 350 21.72 24.11 -11.70
C LEU A 350 21.50 25.24 -10.68
N ASP A 351 20.24 25.54 -10.37
CA ASP A 351 19.92 26.38 -9.19
C ASP A 351 20.20 25.57 -7.93
N ARG A 352 21.24 25.94 -7.17
CA ARG A 352 21.73 25.22 -5.98
C ARG A 352 21.19 25.80 -4.66
N ARG A 353 20.26 26.73 -4.72
CA ARG A 353 19.76 27.39 -3.50
C ARG A 353 18.80 26.49 -2.74
N ILE A 354 19.02 26.36 -1.44
CA ILE A 354 18.16 25.64 -0.51
C ILE A 354 17.46 26.66 0.38
N ASP A 355 16.14 26.57 0.44
CA ASP A 355 15.29 27.33 1.35
C ASP A 355 14.83 26.38 2.48
N ALA A 356 15.39 26.57 3.66
CA ALA A 356 15.13 25.71 4.81
C ALA A 356 13.65 25.74 5.25
N ALA A 357 12.98 26.92 5.16
CA ALA A 357 11.58 27.03 5.55
C ALA A 357 10.66 26.27 4.58
N ALA A 358 10.93 26.36 3.28
CA ALA A 358 10.19 25.61 2.27
C ALA A 358 10.44 24.11 2.36
N LEU A 359 11.69 23.69 2.63
CA LEU A 359 12.03 22.29 2.87
C LEU A 359 11.32 21.75 4.12
N ALA A 360 11.35 22.50 5.22
CA ALA A 360 10.68 22.13 6.47
C ALA A 360 9.16 22.01 6.28
N LEU A 361 8.51 22.91 5.54
CA LEU A 361 7.09 22.81 5.22
C LEU A 361 6.79 21.55 4.40
N LEU A 362 7.59 21.25 3.37
CA LEU A 362 7.40 20.06 2.54
C LEU A 362 7.57 18.77 3.34
N LEU A 363 8.66 18.66 4.09
CA LEU A 363 8.94 17.45 4.88
C LEU A 363 7.96 17.32 6.06
N GLY A 364 7.60 18.41 6.73
CA GLY A 364 6.63 18.41 7.83
C GLY A 364 5.22 17.99 7.36
N ALA A 365 4.74 18.53 6.24
CA ALA A 365 3.46 18.13 5.67
C ALA A 365 3.48 16.66 5.19
N SER A 366 4.59 16.22 4.60
CA SER A 366 4.77 14.82 4.19
C SER A 366 4.81 13.88 5.40
N LEU A 367 5.45 14.29 6.50
CA LEU A 367 5.46 13.51 7.75
C LEU A 367 4.06 13.43 8.37
N LEU A 368 3.30 14.51 8.41
CA LEU A 368 1.90 14.49 8.89
C LEU A 368 1.03 13.55 8.06
N PHE A 369 1.20 13.58 6.73
CA PHE A 369 0.53 12.63 5.84
C PHE A 369 0.94 11.19 6.13
N ALA A 370 2.24 10.95 6.29
CA ALA A 370 2.77 9.62 6.59
C ALA A 370 2.28 9.07 7.94
N LEU A 371 2.23 9.90 8.97
CA LEU A 371 1.69 9.53 10.29
C LEU A 371 0.20 9.20 10.23
N ALA A 372 -0.59 10.00 9.49
CA ALA A 372 -2.01 9.73 9.29
C ALA A 372 -2.23 8.43 8.50
N MET A 373 -1.44 8.21 7.44
CA MET A 373 -1.46 7.00 6.63
C MET A 373 -1.13 5.76 7.47
N ASP A 374 -0.04 5.81 8.24
CA ASP A 374 0.42 4.71 9.10
C ASP A 374 -0.57 4.37 10.21
N ARG A 375 -1.24 5.39 10.75
CA ARG A 375 -2.22 5.19 11.82
C ARG A 375 -3.53 4.58 11.34
N TYR A 376 -4.04 4.97 10.15
CA TYR A 376 -5.43 4.70 9.75
C TYR A 376 -5.60 3.90 8.45
N ALA A 377 -4.58 3.81 7.60
CA ALA A 377 -4.73 3.24 6.27
C ALA A 377 -3.79 2.08 5.97
N ALA A 378 -2.47 2.28 6.07
CA ALA A 378 -1.47 1.26 5.74
C ALA A 378 -0.17 1.55 6.46
N ALA A 379 0.64 0.53 6.74
CA ALA A 379 1.99 0.74 7.27
C ALA A 379 2.81 1.62 6.32
N PHE A 380 3.18 2.82 6.78
CA PHE A 380 3.86 3.80 5.95
C PHE A 380 5.08 4.43 6.64
N LEU A 381 5.38 4.04 7.87
CA LEU A 381 6.61 4.44 8.58
C LEU A 381 7.68 3.36 8.35
N PRO A 382 8.85 3.71 7.79
CA PRO A 382 9.96 2.78 7.68
C PRO A 382 10.44 2.36 9.08
N THR A 383 10.41 1.07 9.36
CA THR A 383 10.85 0.48 10.63
C THR A 383 11.79 -0.69 10.37
N GLY A 384 12.67 -1.03 11.32
CA GLY A 384 13.59 -2.16 11.19
C GLY A 384 14.45 -2.07 9.92
N PRO A 385 14.49 -3.11 9.07
CA PRO A 385 15.31 -3.15 7.86
C PRO A 385 14.91 -2.12 6.79
N ARG A 386 13.74 -1.47 6.92
CA ARG A 386 13.28 -0.44 5.99
C ARG A 386 14.00 0.90 6.17
N VAL A 387 14.63 1.13 7.33
CA VAL A 387 15.42 2.37 7.58
C VAL A 387 16.69 2.41 6.71
N PRO A 388 17.61 1.41 6.74
CA PRO A 388 18.75 1.40 5.82
C PRO A 388 18.32 1.29 4.36
N LEU A 389 17.18 0.64 4.08
CA LEU A 389 16.59 0.61 2.75
C LEU A 389 16.22 2.00 2.24
N MET A 390 15.65 2.85 3.09
CA MET A 390 15.34 4.24 2.74
C MET A 390 16.61 5.01 2.36
N ALA A 391 17.71 4.82 3.08
CA ALA A 391 19.00 5.44 2.74
C ALA A 391 19.52 4.98 1.38
N LEU A 392 19.44 3.68 1.09
CA LEU A 392 19.78 3.13 -0.23
C LEU A 392 18.91 3.71 -1.35
N MET A 393 17.59 3.75 -1.13
CA MET A 393 16.65 4.35 -2.10
C MET A 393 16.94 5.82 -2.34
N ALA A 394 17.37 6.58 -1.32
CA ALA A 394 17.71 7.99 -1.46
C ALA A 394 18.88 8.21 -2.45
N CYS A 395 19.82 7.27 -2.56
CA CYS A 395 20.89 7.35 -3.57
C CYS A 395 20.33 7.39 -5.01
N GLY A 396 19.18 6.76 -5.25
CA GLY A 396 18.51 6.79 -6.55
C GLY A 396 17.51 7.94 -6.69
N THR A 397 16.66 8.11 -5.69
CA THR A 397 15.53 9.06 -5.77
C THR A 397 15.95 10.52 -5.62
N LEU A 398 17.03 10.83 -4.93
CA LEU A 398 17.54 12.21 -4.82
C LEU A 398 17.99 12.77 -6.18
N PRO A 399 18.94 12.17 -6.93
CA PRO A 399 19.29 12.68 -8.25
C PRO A 399 18.10 12.70 -9.20
N PHE A 400 17.20 11.70 -9.12
CA PHE A 400 15.99 11.65 -9.92
C PHE A 400 15.06 12.85 -9.66
N MET A 401 14.71 13.12 -8.40
CA MET A 401 13.78 14.20 -8.06
C MET A 401 14.42 15.58 -8.17
N LEU A 402 15.73 15.70 -8.01
CA LEU A 402 16.47 16.93 -8.31
C LEU A 402 16.34 17.28 -9.80
N ALA A 403 16.60 16.33 -10.69
CA ALA A 403 16.41 16.53 -12.12
C ALA A 403 14.95 16.87 -12.46
N HIS A 404 14.04 16.05 -11.94
CA HIS A 404 12.59 16.24 -12.15
C HIS A 404 12.13 17.65 -11.71
N ALA A 405 12.55 18.13 -10.55
CA ALA A 405 12.16 19.46 -10.05
C ALA A 405 12.68 20.59 -10.94
N HIS A 406 13.91 20.48 -11.46
CA HIS A 406 14.45 21.47 -12.43
C HIS A 406 13.69 21.47 -13.74
N LEU A 407 13.26 20.30 -14.24
CA LEU A 407 12.53 20.16 -15.50
C LEU A 407 11.05 20.54 -15.36
N ALA A 408 10.43 20.22 -14.23
CA ALA A 408 9.01 20.44 -13.99
C ALA A 408 8.66 21.91 -13.63
N ARG A 409 9.64 22.72 -13.21
CA ARG A 409 9.42 24.08 -12.70
C ARG A 409 8.63 24.95 -13.68
N GLU A 410 9.12 25.07 -14.91
CA GLU A 410 8.53 25.90 -15.96
C GLU A 410 7.77 25.04 -17.01
N ALA A 411 7.51 23.78 -16.68
CA ALA A 411 6.86 22.85 -17.60
C ALA A 411 5.35 23.06 -17.64
N GLY A 412 4.79 23.17 -18.83
CA GLY A 412 3.35 23.04 -19.05
C GLY A 412 2.85 21.62 -18.77
N ILE A 413 1.54 21.43 -18.79
CA ILE A 413 0.90 20.17 -18.40
C ILE A 413 1.39 18.95 -19.20
N ALA A 414 1.55 19.09 -20.52
CA ALA A 414 2.03 18.02 -21.39
C ALA A 414 3.44 17.54 -21.00
N ARG A 415 4.38 18.48 -20.75
CA ARG A 415 5.73 18.13 -20.32
C ARG A 415 5.75 17.45 -18.95
N ARG A 416 4.90 17.86 -18.02
CA ARG A 416 4.77 17.22 -16.71
C ARG A 416 4.25 15.80 -16.82
N ILE A 417 3.29 15.55 -17.70
CA ILE A 417 2.80 14.20 -17.99
C ILE A 417 3.93 13.35 -18.58
N LEU A 418 4.69 13.88 -19.53
CA LEU A 418 5.83 13.16 -20.12
C LEU A 418 6.93 12.88 -19.09
N LEU A 419 7.25 13.83 -18.21
CA LEU A 419 8.21 13.62 -17.12
C LEU A 419 7.76 12.53 -16.14
N ALA A 420 6.47 12.41 -15.91
CA ALA A 420 5.91 11.36 -15.05
C ALA A 420 5.89 9.99 -15.74
N LEU A 421 5.51 9.94 -17.01
CA LEU A 421 5.28 8.69 -17.73
C LEU A 421 6.57 8.09 -18.31
N ALA A 422 7.53 8.90 -18.76
CA ALA A 422 8.73 8.38 -19.42
C ALA A 422 9.53 7.38 -18.58
N PRO A 423 9.86 7.63 -17.30
CA PRO A 423 10.55 6.65 -16.48
C PRO A 423 9.71 5.39 -16.21
N LEU A 424 8.37 5.54 -16.08
CA LEU A 424 7.47 4.40 -15.88
C LEU A 424 7.40 3.51 -17.12
N LEU A 425 7.30 4.12 -18.30
CA LEU A 425 7.27 3.38 -19.58
C LEU A 425 8.61 2.68 -19.83
N ALA A 426 9.74 3.33 -19.52
CA ALA A 426 11.06 2.72 -19.66
C ALA A 426 11.25 1.55 -18.68
N LEU A 427 10.85 1.71 -17.41
CA LEU A 427 10.92 0.64 -16.41
C LEU A 427 9.94 -0.49 -16.76
N GLY A 428 8.71 -0.16 -17.12
CA GLY A 428 7.71 -1.14 -17.55
C GLY A 428 8.13 -1.93 -18.80
N GLY A 429 8.74 -1.26 -19.79
CA GLY A 429 9.33 -1.91 -20.94
C GLY A 429 10.50 -2.84 -20.59
N ALA A 430 11.38 -2.42 -19.67
CA ALA A 430 12.47 -3.26 -19.19
C ALA A 430 11.95 -4.50 -18.42
N ILE A 431 10.89 -4.34 -17.61
CA ILE A 431 10.22 -5.46 -16.92
C ILE A 431 9.60 -6.43 -17.95
N ALA A 432 8.97 -5.92 -19.00
CA ALA A 432 8.36 -6.76 -20.04
C ALA A 432 9.38 -7.58 -20.84
N VAL A 433 10.60 -7.05 -21.03
CA VAL A 433 11.71 -7.75 -21.71
C VAL A 433 12.36 -8.78 -20.80
N GLU A 434 12.56 -8.47 -19.52
CA GLU A 434 13.25 -9.32 -18.55
C GLU A 434 12.45 -9.47 -17.24
N PRO A 435 11.28 -10.12 -17.28
CA PRO A 435 10.40 -10.22 -16.12
C PRO A 435 11.01 -11.01 -14.95
N GLU A 436 11.87 -11.99 -15.23
CA GLU A 436 12.56 -12.77 -14.19
C GLU A 436 13.52 -11.91 -13.37
N ARG A 437 14.17 -10.93 -13.98
CA ARG A 437 15.15 -10.07 -13.33
C ARG A 437 14.54 -8.82 -12.71
N LEU A 438 13.56 -8.21 -13.37
CA LEU A 438 12.96 -6.92 -12.98
C LEU A 438 11.52 -7.04 -12.48
N GLY A 439 10.91 -8.22 -12.52
CA GLY A 439 9.51 -8.41 -12.18
C GLY A 439 9.10 -7.77 -10.84
N LEU A 440 9.93 -7.93 -9.80
CA LEU A 440 9.65 -7.31 -8.50
C LEU A 440 9.59 -5.77 -8.54
N SER A 441 10.19 -5.15 -9.55
CA SER A 441 10.18 -3.70 -9.71
C SER A 441 8.82 -3.14 -10.11
N PHE A 442 7.85 -3.97 -10.53
CA PHE A 442 6.49 -3.51 -10.85
C PHE A 442 5.80 -2.85 -9.65
N THR A 443 6.15 -3.25 -8.43
CA THR A 443 5.54 -2.74 -7.19
C THR A 443 5.73 -1.24 -6.98
N VAL A 444 6.80 -0.66 -7.55
CA VAL A 444 7.05 0.78 -7.42
C VAL A 444 6.23 1.63 -8.40
N LEU A 445 5.66 1.05 -9.46
CA LEU A 445 4.91 1.81 -10.47
C LEU A 445 3.67 2.52 -9.89
N PRO A 446 2.75 1.83 -9.20
CA PRO A 446 1.61 2.49 -8.58
C PRO A 446 2.01 3.43 -7.44
N VAL A 447 3.04 3.09 -6.65
CA VAL A 447 3.54 3.94 -5.57
C VAL A 447 4.07 5.26 -6.14
N PHE A 448 4.82 5.21 -7.24
CA PHE A 448 5.33 6.42 -7.89
C PHE A 448 4.21 7.31 -8.45
N LEU A 449 3.18 6.74 -9.06
CA LEU A 449 2.03 7.51 -9.56
C LEU A 449 1.28 8.21 -8.42
N LEU A 450 0.99 7.49 -7.34
CA LEU A 450 0.35 8.05 -6.15
C LEU A 450 1.24 9.11 -5.47
N PHE A 451 2.56 8.88 -5.41
CA PHE A 451 3.52 9.85 -4.94
C PHE A 451 3.46 11.16 -5.71
N LEU A 452 3.44 11.11 -7.04
CA LEU A 452 3.34 12.32 -7.88
C LEU A 452 2.01 13.04 -7.69
N LEU A 453 0.92 12.30 -7.51
CA LEU A 453 -0.40 12.88 -7.25
C LEU A 453 -0.43 13.63 -5.91
N VAL A 454 0.07 13.03 -4.85
CA VAL A 454 0.04 13.55 -3.49
C VAL A 454 1.18 14.54 -3.24
N PHE A 455 2.40 14.04 -3.14
CA PHE A 455 3.57 14.82 -2.75
C PHE A 455 4.06 15.73 -3.88
N GLY A 456 3.93 15.29 -5.13
CA GLY A 456 4.17 16.15 -6.30
C GLY A 456 3.25 17.37 -6.34
N SER A 457 2.01 17.25 -5.85
CA SER A 457 1.09 18.38 -5.73
C SER A 457 1.54 19.36 -4.63
N MET A 458 1.93 18.86 -3.46
CA MET A 458 2.53 19.67 -2.38
C MET A 458 3.79 20.41 -2.88
N GLY A 459 4.70 19.67 -3.53
CA GLY A 459 5.92 20.24 -4.11
C GLY A 459 5.65 21.32 -5.15
N ARG A 460 4.60 21.20 -5.98
CA ARG A 460 4.20 22.24 -6.95
C ARG A 460 3.72 23.53 -6.26
N TRP A 461 2.95 23.42 -5.19
CA TRP A 461 2.46 24.61 -4.48
C TRP A 461 3.59 25.35 -3.76
N ILE A 462 4.46 24.63 -3.07
CA ILE A 462 5.63 25.16 -2.38
C ILE A 462 6.66 25.69 -3.39
N GLY A 463 6.86 25.00 -4.52
CA GLY A 463 7.82 25.35 -5.56
C GLY A 463 7.56 26.70 -6.26
N ARG A 464 6.36 27.29 -6.07
CA ARG A 464 6.08 28.66 -6.52
C ARG A 464 6.84 29.73 -5.72
N PHE A 465 7.29 29.40 -4.52
CA PHE A 465 7.94 30.31 -3.59
C PHE A 465 9.44 30.01 -3.41
N THR A 466 9.93 28.86 -3.87
CA THR A 466 11.32 28.42 -3.70
C THR A 466 11.94 27.86 -4.98
N GLY A 467 13.23 27.52 -4.93
CA GLY A 467 13.98 26.93 -6.05
C GLY A 467 13.79 25.42 -6.22
N PRO A 468 14.16 24.88 -7.41
CA PRO A 468 14.01 23.45 -7.71
C PRO A 468 14.92 22.56 -6.87
N MET A 469 16.07 23.04 -6.39
CA MET A 469 16.95 22.29 -5.48
C MET A 469 16.20 21.90 -4.20
N THR A 470 15.51 22.86 -3.56
CA THR A 470 14.72 22.62 -2.33
C THR A 470 13.65 21.58 -2.56
N ILE A 471 12.89 21.72 -3.65
CA ILE A 471 11.79 20.79 -3.97
C ILE A 471 12.32 19.40 -4.33
N GLY A 472 13.38 19.33 -5.13
CA GLY A 472 14.00 18.07 -5.52
C GLY A 472 14.57 17.29 -4.33
N LEU A 473 15.24 17.97 -3.39
CA LEU A 473 15.74 17.36 -2.14
C LEU A 473 14.57 16.82 -1.30
N GLY A 474 13.56 17.63 -1.04
CA GLY A 474 12.41 17.21 -0.22
C GLY A 474 11.65 16.05 -0.85
N LEU A 475 11.30 16.17 -2.13
CA LEU A 475 10.58 15.10 -2.85
C LEU A 475 11.44 13.84 -3.03
N GLY A 476 12.77 13.97 -3.21
CA GLY A 476 13.68 12.82 -3.28
C GLY A 476 13.69 12.00 -1.99
N LEU A 477 13.76 12.67 -0.84
CA LEU A 477 13.67 12.01 0.47
C LEU A 477 12.29 11.36 0.70
N VAL A 478 11.20 12.04 0.34
CA VAL A 478 9.84 11.50 0.49
C VAL A 478 9.59 10.33 -0.46
N LEU A 479 10.17 10.34 -1.66
CA LEU A 479 10.09 9.21 -2.59
C LEU A 479 10.89 7.99 -2.08
N ALA A 480 12.09 8.22 -1.52
CA ALA A 480 12.87 7.18 -0.86
C ALA A 480 12.08 6.53 0.28
N TRP A 481 11.45 7.37 1.11
CA TRP A 481 10.55 6.93 2.17
C TRP A 481 9.40 6.09 1.62
N SER A 482 8.68 6.60 0.61
CA SER A 482 7.53 5.91 0.02
C SER A 482 7.90 4.54 -0.52
N PHE A 483 9.01 4.42 -1.24
CA PHE A 483 9.50 3.14 -1.73
C PHE A 483 9.93 2.21 -0.59
N ALA A 484 10.69 2.70 0.38
CA ALA A 484 11.13 1.88 1.51
C ALA A 484 9.96 1.36 2.36
N ALA A 485 8.92 2.18 2.57
CA ALA A 485 7.76 1.81 3.36
C ALA A 485 6.84 0.80 2.65
N SER A 486 6.65 0.95 1.33
CA SER A 486 5.61 0.21 0.59
C SER A 486 6.13 -1.01 -0.18
N THR A 487 7.43 -1.11 -0.45
CA THR A 487 7.96 -2.23 -1.25
C THR A 487 8.01 -3.51 -0.42
N PRO A 488 7.44 -4.63 -0.90
CA PRO A 488 7.60 -5.93 -0.29
C PRO A 488 9.07 -6.38 -0.29
N LEU A 489 9.52 -6.98 0.80
CA LEU A 489 10.90 -7.44 0.98
C LEU A 489 11.01 -8.92 0.60
N PHE A 490 11.87 -9.22 -0.36
CA PHE A 490 12.27 -10.57 -0.72
C PHE A 490 13.73 -10.79 -0.35
N GLY A 491 14.05 -11.93 0.25
CA GLY A 491 15.42 -12.31 0.51
C GLY A 491 16.22 -12.48 -0.79
N ALA A 492 17.51 -12.23 -0.75
CA ALA A 492 18.38 -12.59 -1.84
C ALA A 492 18.48 -14.11 -1.93
N ALA A 493 18.48 -14.69 -3.14
CA ALA A 493 18.82 -16.07 -3.33
C ALA A 493 20.23 -16.30 -2.74
N SER A 494 20.36 -17.24 -1.81
CA SER A 494 21.68 -17.72 -1.39
C SER A 494 22.31 -18.37 -2.63
N ARG A 495 23.22 -17.67 -3.30
CA ARG A 495 24.13 -18.33 -4.22
C ARG A 495 25.05 -19.18 -3.34
N LEU A 496 24.66 -20.41 -3.06
CA LEU A 496 25.62 -21.46 -2.81
C LEU A 496 26.36 -21.64 -4.13
N VAL A 497 27.44 -20.87 -4.28
CA VAL A 497 28.46 -21.17 -5.25
C VAL A 497 29.17 -22.41 -4.68
N PHE A 498 28.85 -23.60 -5.25
CA PHE A 498 29.73 -24.75 -5.19
C PHE A 498 30.69 -24.70 -6.36
#